data_86e8ebf8636ca1b2976a7303c1e57ba1
#
_entry.id   86e8ebf8636ca1b2976a7303c1e57ba1
#
_cell.length_a   1.000
_cell.length_b   1.000
_cell.length_c   1.000
_cell.angle_alpha   90.00
_cell.angle_beta   90.00
_cell.angle_gamma   90.00
#
_symmetry.space_group_name_H-M   'P 1'
#
loop_
_entity.id
_entity.type
_entity.pdbx_description
1 polymer ?
#
loop_
_entity_poly.entity_id
_entity_poly.type
_entity_poly.pdbx_seq_one_letter_code
_entity_poly.pdbx_strand_id
1 'polypeptide(L)'
;METSQPTLMTDNGQKTDETLAAIDLGSNSFHLMIAKSQFGELRPVHALAEKVQLGETDDAGMLTPSAITRGLTCLERFKQLIDSTSPEKIRIVGTNALRRAKNRQAFIDPAEQIMDAPIDVIYGREEARLIYLGVAHTLSDDANVRLVLDIGGGSTEFILGERFEPKRLESLQMGCVSYGRRYLPDGFIHREGFEAAYQRARIEVSHIRRGYHSKEWQEAVGSSGTLRAIETLISTAGWRDSGIDRDSLEKLKRVLLAFKHVEEISLDGLNDTRKGVVTAGLAITLGIFDGLQIEEMRTSPGALREGVIYDLIGRFGHEDVRTRTVSAMQQRYKVDQHIADLVCHRVETLASATVSEWRLLGSEVDLLIWAAAMHEVGAAVSQKNYSQHSAYLVLNSDLPGFAQQDQEVMAALISGLRGKIRSEILEEKAAKRFEVAAAGILPTMHVVLCLAAGLVDLSVLP
;
A
#
# COMPACT_ATOMS: atom_id res chain seq x y z
N MET A 1 59.99 16.51 -4.55
CA MET A 1 59.07 15.36 -4.59
C MET A 1 57.90 15.70 -3.70
N GLU A 2 56.90 16.36 -4.34
CA GLU A 2 55.64 16.73 -3.67
C GLU A 2 54.63 15.63 -3.94
N THR A 3 54.19 15.00 -2.87
CA THR A 3 53.12 14.01 -2.89
C THR A 3 51.80 14.73 -2.83
N SER A 4 51.09 14.86 -3.96
CA SER A 4 49.71 15.32 -4.03
C SER A 4 48.76 14.28 -3.40
N GLN A 5 48.14 14.67 -2.29
CA GLN A 5 46.98 13.96 -1.73
C GLN A 5 45.75 14.20 -2.60
N PRO A 6 44.88 13.18 -2.80
CA PRO A 6 43.60 13.40 -3.50
C PRO A 6 42.66 14.18 -2.58
N THR A 7 42.19 15.30 -3.07
CA THR A 7 41.13 16.09 -2.45
C THR A 7 39.82 15.30 -2.47
N LEU A 8 39.37 14.85 -1.31
CA LEU A 8 38.01 14.37 -1.11
C LEU A 8 37.06 15.54 -1.35
N MET A 9 36.36 15.53 -2.46
CA MET A 9 35.20 16.38 -2.68
C MET A 9 34.13 15.98 -1.65
N THR A 10 33.91 16.84 -0.67
CA THR A 10 32.73 16.82 0.18
C THR A 10 31.55 17.28 -0.68
N ASP A 11 30.76 16.35 -1.15
CA ASP A 11 29.45 16.64 -1.70
C ASP A 11 28.55 17.09 -0.53
N ASN A 12 28.48 18.40 -0.34
CA ASN A 12 27.49 19.07 0.51
C ASN A 12 26.15 18.99 -0.21
N GLY A 13 25.49 17.82 -0.15
CA GLY A 13 24.12 17.66 -0.58
C GLY A 13 23.22 18.57 0.26
N GLN A 14 23.04 19.80 -0.16
CA GLN A 14 21.90 20.60 0.25
C GLN A 14 20.65 19.81 -0.14
N LYS A 15 19.98 19.19 0.85
CA LYS A 15 18.63 18.65 0.66
C LYS A 15 17.76 19.83 0.22
N THR A 16 17.49 19.91 -1.07
CA THR A 16 16.58 20.89 -1.66
C THR A 16 15.19 20.65 -1.07
N ASP A 17 14.48 21.73 -0.79
CA ASP A 17 13.08 21.70 -0.38
C ASP A 17 12.27 21.05 -1.52
N GLU A 18 11.84 19.80 -1.35
CA GLU A 18 11.03 19.08 -2.35
C GLU A 18 9.55 19.16 -1.99
N THR A 19 8.70 19.44 -2.99
CA THR A 19 7.24 19.33 -2.85
C THR A 19 6.80 17.95 -3.34
N LEU A 20 6.12 17.21 -2.49
CA LEU A 20 5.70 15.84 -2.73
C LEU A 20 4.18 15.73 -2.64
N ALA A 21 3.59 14.85 -3.45
CA ALA A 21 2.17 14.55 -3.39
C ALA A 21 1.93 13.05 -3.20
N ALA A 22 0.98 12.71 -2.33
CA ALA A 22 0.48 11.35 -2.15
C ALA A 22 -1.03 11.32 -2.33
N ILE A 23 -1.52 10.35 -3.09
CA ILE A 23 -2.95 10.07 -3.23
C ILE A 23 -3.22 8.64 -2.76
N ASP A 24 -4.19 8.50 -1.85
CA ASP A 24 -4.74 7.23 -1.39
C ASP A 24 -6.13 7.03 -2.00
N LEU A 25 -6.28 6.00 -2.82
CA LEU A 25 -7.54 5.60 -3.44
C LEU A 25 -8.21 4.52 -2.60
N GLY A 26 -8.80 4.94 -1.49
CA GLY A 26 -9.47 4.06 -0.55
C GLY A 26 -10.87 3.62 -1.01
N SER A 27 -11.39 2.55 -0.38
CA SER A 27 -12.73 2.02 -0.71
C SER A 27 -13.87 2.98 -0.38
N ASN A 28 -13.74 3.82 0.64
CA ASN A 28 -14.77 4.80 1.05
C ASN A 28 -14.44 6.21 0.57
N SER A 29 -13.21 6.63 0.72
CA SER A 29 -12.78 8.01 0.48
C SER A 29 -11.44 8.02 -0.23
N PHE A 30 -11.24 9.02 -1.08
CA PHE A 30 -9.94 9.36 -1.62
C PHE A 30 -9.30 10.46 -0.78
N HIS A 31 -8.00 10.37 -0.61
CA HIS A 31 -7.23 11.36 0.14
C HIS A 31 -6.06 11.86 -0.69
N LEU A 32 -5.90 13.19 -0.76
CA LEU A 32 -4.73 13.85 -1.33
C LEU A 32 -3.98 14.55 -0.21
N MET A 33 -2.67 14.39 -0.18
CA MET A 33 -1.76 15.18 0.64
C MET A 33 -0.65 15.74 -0.22
N ILE A 34 -0.43 17.05 -0.12
CA ILE A 34 0.75 17.72 -0.68
C ILE A 34 1.56 18.25 0.49
N ALA A 35 2.82 17.91 0.53
CA ALA A 35 3.72 18.31 1.62
C ALA A 35 5.07 18.78 1.06
N LYS A 36 5.72 19.71 1.78
CA LYS A 36 7.11 20.09 1.57
C LYS A 36 8.00 19.32 2.51
N SER A 37 9.07 18.76 1.97
CA SER A 37 10.14 18.14 2.75
C SER A 37 11.22 19.20 2.99
N GLN A 38 11.41 19.60 4.26
CA GLN A 38 12.43 20.57 4.66
C GLN A 38 13.26 19.96 5.79
N PHE A 39 14.57 19.89 5.63
CA PHE A 39 15.50 19.33 6.66
C PHE A 39 15.12 17.93 7.19
N GLY A 40 14.41 17.13 6.37
CA GLY A 40 13.93 15.79 6.76
C GLY A 40 12.59 15.80 7.50
N GLU A 41 11.98 16.96 7.73
CA GLU A 41 10.64 17.10 8.28
C GLU A 41 9.62 17.32 7.16
N LEU A 42 8.43 16.72 7.33
CA LEU A 42 7.30 16.95 6.43
C LEU A 42 6.40 18.07 6.96
N ARG A 43 6.16 19.05 6.11
CA ARG A 43 5.18 20.11 6.37
C ARG A 43 4.02 20.00 5.40
N PRO A 44 2.83 19.57 5.86
CA PRO A 44 1.64 19.54 5.03
C PRO A 44 1.31 20.94 4.48
N VAL A 45 1.11 21.02 3.17
CA VAL A 45 0.67 22.24 2.47
C VAL A 45 -0.82 22.16 2.19
N HIS A 46 -1.26 21.01 1.67
CA HIS A 46 -2.67 20.71 1.40
C HIS A 46 -3.01 19.31 1.84
N ALA A 47 -4.20 19.12 2.41
CA ALA A 47 -4.77 17.83 2.72
C ALA A 47 -6.27 17.85 2.39
N LEU A 48 -6.69 17.01 1.44
CA LEU A 48 -8.07 16.86 1.02
C LEU A 48 -8.54 15.43 1.27
N ALA A 49 -9.83 15.30 1.60
CA ALA A 49 -10.50 14.01 1.71
C ALA A 49 -11.88 14.11 1.08
N GLU A 50 -12.19 13.24 0.13
CA GLU A 50 -13.49 13.20 -0.53
C GLU A 50 -14.12 11.82 -0.42
N LYS A 51 -15.44 11.77 -0.11
CA LYS A 51 -16.21 10.54 -0.09
C LYS A 51 -16.52 10.12 -1.53
N VAL A 52 -15.91 9.02 -1.98
CA VAL A 52 -16.06 8.49 -3.33
C VAL A 52 -16.85 7.18 -3.35
N GLN A 53 -16.68 6.33 -2.35
CA GLN A 53 -17.25 4.99 -2.26
C GLN A 53 -16.89 4.11 -3.47
N LEU A 54 -15.59 4.13 -3.87
CA LEU A 54 -15.10 3.32 -4.97
C LEU A 54 -15.30 1.81 -4.71
N GLY A 55 -15.34 1.37 -3.45
CA GLY A 55 -15.63 -0.01 -3.08
C GLY A 55 -17.07 -0.48 -3.40
N GLU A 56 -17.86 0.32 -4.09
CA GLU A 56 -19.20 -0.09 -4.57
C GLU A 56 -19.08 -1.01 -5.78
N THR A 57 -19.44 -2.28 -5.57
CA THR A 57 -19.41 -3.32 -6.59
C THR A 57 -20.80 -3.94 -6.76
N ASP A 58 -21.05 -4.48 -7.95
CA ASP A 58 -22.20 -5.37 -8.20
C ASP A 58 -21.96 -6.78 -7.61
N ASP A 59 -22.94 -7.67 -7.78
CA ASP A 59 -22.88 -9.06 -7.31
C ASP A 59 -21.78 -9.89 -7.99
N ALA A 60 -21.35 -9.48 -9.19
CA ALA A 60 -20.25 -10.10 -9.91
C ALA A 60 -18.85 -9.64 -9.41
N GLY A 61 -18.80 -8.62 -8.54
CA GLY A 61 -17.56 -8.03 -8.02
C GLY A 61 -16.93 -7.03 -8.98
N MET A 62 -17.74 -6.42 -9.86
CA MET A 62 -17.32 -5.36 -10.77
C MET A 62 -17.62 -3.99 -10.13
N LEU A 63 -16.71 -3.03 -10.25
CA LEU A 63 -16.99 -1.62 -9.90
C LEU A 63 -18.18 -1.12 -10.68
N THR A 64 -19.14 -0.48 -10.01
CA THR A 64 -20.29 0.10 -10.69
C THR A 64 -19.89 1.31 -11.54
N PRO A 65 -20.58 1.59 -12.66
CA PRO A 65 -20.29 2.79 -13.47
C PRO A 65 -20.37 4.08 -12.66
N SER A 66 -21.32 4.15 -11.72
CA SER A 66 -21.46 5.31 -10.82
C SER A 66 -20.25 5.50 -9.90
N ALA A 67 -19.70 4.41 -9.34
CA ALA A 67 -18.49 4.46 -8.51
C ALA A 67 -17.27 4.91 -9.33
N ILE A 68 -17.12 4.39 -10.55
CA ILE A 68 -16.06 4.81 -11.48
C ILE A 68 -16.17 6.32 -11.76
N THR A 69 -17.36 6.80 -12.16
CA THR A 69 -17.56 8.23 -12.46
C THR A 69 -17.25 9.10 -11.26
N ARG A 70 -17.73 8.76 -10.05
CA ARG A 70 -17.40 9.54 -8.84
C ARG A 70 -15.90 9.59 -8.57
N GLY A 71 -15.21 8.47 -8.77
CA GLY A 71 -13.75 8.40 -8.57
C GLY A 71 -13.00 9.29 -9.57
N LEU A 72 -13.33 9.21 -10.85
CA LEU A 72 -12.68 10.03 -11.89
C LEU A 72 -12.94 11.52 -11.67
N THR A 73 -14.17 11.91 -11.35
CA THR A 73 -14.50 13.32 -11.04
C THR A 73 -13.76 13.84 -9.81
N CYS A 74 -13.51 12.98 -8.81
CA CYS A 74 -12.68 13.35 -7.66
C CYS A 74 -11.21 13.59 -8.09
N LEU A 75 -10.67 12.71 -8.95
CA LEU A 75 -9.29 12.85 -9.44
C LEU A 75 -9.11 14.10 -10.31
N GLU A 76 -10.10 14.49 -11.11
CA GLU A 76 -10.07 15.75 -11.86
C GLU A 76 -9.90 16.96 -10.92
N ARG A 77 -10.60 16.97 -9.77
CA ARG A 77 -10.42 18.02 -8.75
C ARG A 77 -9.04 17.97 -8.08
N PHE A 78 -8.55 16.79 -7.77
CA PHE A 78 -7.22 16.62 -7.21
C PHE A 78 -6.13 17.08 -8.19
N LYS A 79 -6.30 16.77 -9.48
CA LYS A 79 -5.39 17.19 -10.54
C LYS A 79 -5.27 18.70 -10.63
N GLN A 80 -6.39 19.45 -10.52
CA GLN A 80 -6.34 20.92 -10.51
C GLN A 80 -5.45 21.47 -9.39
N LEU A 81 -5.51 20.88 -8.19
CA LEU A 81 -4.66 21.28 -7.07
C LEU A 81 -3.19 20.89 -7.29
N ILE A 82 -2.95 19.71 -7.83
CA ILE A 82 -1.61 19.22 -8.18
C ILE A 82 -0.98 20.13 -9.23
N ASP A 83 -1.71 20.50 -10.28
CA ASP A 83 -1.20 21.37 -11.34
C ASP A 83 -0.86 22.78 -10.80
N SER A 84 -1.65 23.28 -9.86
CA SER A 84 -1.40 24.59 -9.24
C SER A 84 -0.20 24.61 -8.29
N THR A 85 0.14 23.45 -7.69
CA THR A 85 1.25 23.32 -6.72
C THR A 85 2.51 22.74 -7.33
N SER A 86 2.38 22.06 -8.49
CA SER A 86 3.47 21.46 -9.27
C SER A 86 4.44 20.64 -8.40
N PRO A 87 3.98 19.59 -7.69
CA PRO A 87 4.87 18.76 -6.88
C PRO A 87 5.90 18.06 -7.78
N GLU A 88 7.13 17.96 -7.31
CA GLU A 88 8.24 17.33 -8.05
C GLU A 88 8.04 15.81 -8.19
N LYS A 89 7.33 15.21 -7.22
CA LYS A 89 7.05 13.77 -7.20
C LYS A 89 5.63 13.50 -6.72
N ILE A 90 4.97 12.58 -7.40
CA ILE A 90 3.61 12.13 -7.06
C ILE A 90 3.62 10.62 -6.90
N ARG A 91 2.92 10.12 -5.89
CA ARG A 91 2.62 8.69 -5.77
C ARG A 91 1.15 8.47 -5.50
N ILE A 92 0.53 7.63 -6.32
CA ILE A 92 -0.89 7.27 -6.22
C ILE A 92 -0.97 5.81 -5.83
N VAL A 93 -1.62 5.49 -4.71
CA VAL A 93 -1.79 4.12 -4.25
C VAL A 93 -3.25 3.73 -4.27
N GLY A 94 -3.54 2.57 -4.87
CA GLY A 94 -4.85 1.94 -4.86
C GLY A 94 -4.88 0.79 -3.86
N THR A 95 -5.92 0.72 -3.02
CA THR A 95 -6.02 -0.22 -1.93
C THR A 95 -7.08 -1.30 -2.16
N ASN A 96 -7.79 -1.73 -1.14
CA ASN A 96 -8.73 -2.86 -1.16
C ASN A 96 -9.75 -2.83 -2.32
N ALA A 97 -10.34 -1.67 -2.65
CA ALA A 97 -11.32 -1.56 -3.74
C ALA A 97 -10.73 -2.01 -5.08
N LEU A 98 -9.57 -1.48 -5.44
CA LEU A 98 -8.88 -1.81 -6.70
C LEU A 98 -8.24 -3.21 -6.68
N ARG A 99 -7.79 -3.69 -5.51
CA ARG A 99 -7.30 -5.06 -5.38
C ARG A 99 -8.36 -6.09 -5.70
N ARG A 100 -9.59 -5.85 -5.30
CA ARG A 100 -10.70 -6.82 -5.40
C ARG A 100 -11.53 -6.71 -6.67
N ALA A 101 -11.60 -5.54 -7.26
CA ALA A 101 -12.41 -5.29 -8.44
C ALA A 101 -11.92 -6.10 -9.65
N LYS A 102 -12.81 -6.89 -10.25
CA LYS A 102 -12.50 -7.67 -11.44
C LYS A 102 -12.28 -6.81 -12.68
N ASN A 103 -12.91 -5.64 -12.72
CA ASN A 103 -12.81 -4.65 -13.80
C ASN A 103 -12.00 -3.41 -13.38
N ARG A 104 -11.04 -3.58 -12.46
CA ARG A 104 -10.25 -2.44 -11.96
C ARG A 104 -9.67 -1.56 -13.07
N GLN A 105 -9.33 -2.17 -14.21
CA GLN A 105 -8.74 -1.48 -15.35
C GLN A 105 -9.68 -0.43 -15.96
N ALA A 106 -10.99 -0.66 -15.89
CA ALA A 106 -11.99 0.33 -16.34
C ALA A 106 -11.96 1.64 -15.53
N PHE A 107 -11.34 1.62 -14.32
CA PHE A 107 -11.07 2.81 -13.52
C PHE A 107 -9.62 3.28 -13.67
N ILE A 108 -8.66 2.35 -13.62
CA ILE A 108 -7.22 2.69 -13.60
C ILE A 108 -6.82 3.42 -14.88
N ASP A 109 -7.16 2.90 -16.07
CA ASP A 109 -6.72 3.49 -17.33
C ASP A 109 -7.16 4.96 -17.49
N PRO A 110 -8.43 5.35 -17.33
CA PRO A 110 -8.81 6.75 -17.40
C PRO A 110 -8.28 7.59 -16.22
N ALA A 111 -8.08 6.99 -15.04
CA ALA A 111 -7.54 7.69 -13.89
C ALA A 111 -6.07 8.06 -14.07
N GLU A 112 -5.25 7.18 -14.65
CA GLU A 112 -3.85 7.44 -14.98
C GLU A 112 -3.73 8.53 -16.06
N GLN A 113 -4.63 8.52 -17.06
CA GLN A 113 -4.70 9.60 -18.06
C GLN A 113 -5.03 10.96 -17.45
N ILE A 114 -5.97 11.02 -16.49
CA ILE A 114 -6.29 12.27 -15.78
C ILE A 114 -5.10 12.75 -14.96
N MET A 115 -4.44 11.83 -14.24
CA MET A 115 -3.40 12.17 -13.29
C MET A 115 -2.02 12.38 -13.91
N ASP A 116 -1.80 11.89 -15.14
CA ASP A 116 -0.48 11.82 -15.80
C ASP A 116 0.56 11.13 -14.89
N ALA A 117 0.12 10.09 -14.19
CA ALA A 117 0.93 9.33 -13.23
C ALA A 117 0.35 7.93 -13.01
N PRO A 118 1.20 6.91 -12.80
CA PRO A 118 0.74 5.54 -12.57
C PRO A 118 0.05 5.37 -11.23
N ILE A 119 -0.89 4.41 -11.17
CA ILE A 119 -1.59 4.00 -9.96
C ILE A 119 -1.02 2.67 -9.47
N ASP A 120 -0.29 2.70 -8.35
CA ASP A 120 0.24 1.52 -7.68
C ASP A 120 -0.87 0.78 -6.91
N VAL A 121 -1.34 -0.37 -7.38
CA VAL A 121 -2.23 -1.21 -6.59
C VAL A 121 -1.39 -2.01 -5.60
N ILE A 122 -1.48 -1.66 -4.31
CA ILE A 122 -0.63 -2.25 -3.27
C ILE A 122 -1.31 -3.43 -2.56
N TYR A 123 -0.53 -4.42 -2.11
CA TYR A 123 -1.03 -5.52 -1.28
C TYR A 123 -1.42 -5.04 0.12
N GLY A 124 -2.26 -5.82 0.83
CA GLY A 124 -2.72 -5.43 2.16
C GLY A 124 -1.60 -5.30 3.19
N ARG A 125 -0.56 -6.12 3.11
CA ARG A 125 0.61 -5.99 4.01
C ARG A 125 1.48 -4.78 3.65
N GLU A 126 1.57 -4.40 2.37
CA GLU A 126 2.24 -3.16 1.99
C GLU A 126 1.43 -1.93 2.43
N GLU A 127 0.09 -1.98 2.32
CA GLU A 127 -0.80 -0.98 2.89
C GLU A 127 -0.55 -0.83 4.41
N ALA A 128 -0.50 -1.96 5.14
CA ALA A 128 -0.20 -1.98 6.57
C ALA A 128 1.19 -1.38 6.89
N ARG A 129 2.22 -1.70 6.10
CA ARG A 129 3.57 -1.12 6.27
C ARG A 129 3.57 0.39 6.11
N LEU A 130 2.92 0.90 5.08
CA LEU A 130 2.82 2.34 4.81
C LEU A 130 2.01 3.05 5.92
N ILE A 131 0.91 2.46 6.37
CA ILE A 131 0.15 2.98 7.52
C ILE A 131 1.05 3.09 8.75
N TYR A 132 1.81 2.02 9.07
CA TYR A 132 2.72 2.03 10.20
C TYR A 132 3.76 3.14 10.08
N LEU A 133 4.36 3.31 8.90
CA LEU A 133 5.33 4.37 8.63
C LEU A 133 4.72 5.77 8.89
N GLY A 134 3.50 6.02 8.41
CA GLY A 134 2.79 7.27 8.66
C GLY A 134 2.46 7.51 10.14
N VAL A 135 2.04 6.46 10.85
CA VAL A 135 1.73 6.53 12.28
C VAL A 135 3.02 6.72 13.11
N ALA A 136 4.07 5.96 12.83
CA ALA A 136 5.33 6.00 13.59
C ALA A 136 5.96 7.41 13.61
N HIS A 137 5.86 8.16 12.52
CA HIS A 137 6.36 9.55 12.45
C HIS A 137 5.53 10.56 13.25
N THR A 138 4.35 10.18 13.73
CA THR A 138 3.49 11.03 14.57
C THR A 138 3.57 10.67 16.06
N LEU A 139 4.30 9.63 16.41
CA LEU A 139 4.44 9.12 17.77
C LEU A 139 5.83 9.41 18.32
N SER A 140 5.95 9.32 19.65
CA SER A 140 7.24 9.41 20.32
C SER A 140 8.18 8.27 19.88
N ASP A 141 9.46 8.59 19.67
CA ASP A 141 10.49 7.60 19.38
C ASP A 141 10.93 6.93 20.70
N ASP A 142 10.18 5.95 21.13
CA ASP A 142 10.49 5.09 22.26
C ASP A 142 10.55 3.61 21.82
N ALA A 143 11.05 2.74 22.68
CA ALA A 143 11.22 1.31 22.39
C ALA A 143 9.98 0.48 22.66
N ASN A 144 8.80 1.09 22.82
CA ASN A 144 7.55 0.35 23.04
C ASN A 144 7.10 -0.34 21.74
N VAL A 145 6.76 -1.61 21.85
CA VAL A 145 6.08 -2.33 20.78
C VAL A 145 4.62 -1.86 20.73
N ARG A 146 4.17 -1.39 19.59
CA ARG A 146 2.83 -0.85 19.39
C ARG A 146 2.02 -1.75 18.49
N LEU A 147 0.74 -1.92 18.86
CA LEU A 147 -0.28 -2.44 17.98
C LEU A 147 -0.95 -1.25 17.26
N VAL A 148 -0.70 -1.10 15.97
CA VAL A 148 -1.41 -0.11 15.15
C VAL A 148 -2.55 -0.78 14.41
N LEU A 149 -3.73 -0.14 14.42
CA LEU A 149 -4.95 -0.60 13.77
C LEU A 149 -5.48 0.47 12.82
N ASP A 150 -5.83 0.05 11.61
CA ASP A 150 -6.52 0.91 10.65
C ASP A 150 -7.78 0.23 10.13
N ILE A 151 -8.96 0.73 10.49
CA ILE A 151 -10.24 0.21 10.00
C ILE A 151 -10.63 1.00 8.75
N GLY A 152 -10.28 0.44 7.59
CA GLY A 152 -10.64 0.98 6.30
C GLY A 152 -12.07 0.65 5.86
N GLY A 153 -12.38 1.00 4.60
CA GLY A 153 -13.70 0.71 4.03
C GLY A 153 -13.92 -0.76 3.71
N GLY A 154 -12.90 -1.46 3.22
CA GLY A 154 -12.98 -2.86 2.79
C GLY A 154 -12.17 -3.84 3.63
N SER A 155 -11.08 -3.38 4.25
CA SER A 155 -10.17 -4.17 5.08
C SER A 155 -9.87 -3.48 6.39
N THR A 156 -9.19 -4.20 7.27
CA THR A 156 -8.58 -3.67 8.50
C THR A 156 -7.16 -4.19 8.58
N GLU A 157 -6.23 -3.27 8.73
CA GLU A 157 -4.80 -3.53 8.84
C GLU A 157 -4.40 -3.62 10.31
N PHE A 158 -3.53 -4.61 10.62
CA PHE A 158 -2.98 -4.87 11.95
C PHE A 158 -1.47 -4.86 11.85
N ILE A 159 -0.82 -4.01 12.61
CA ILE A 159 0.62 -3.85 12.58
C ILE A 159 1.18 -3.94 14.00
N LEU A 160 2.12 -4.83 14.23
CA LEU A 160 3.02 -4.73 15.37
C LEU A 160 4.33 -4.12 14.91
N GLY A 161 4.76 -3.09 15.57
CA GLY A 161 6.02 -2.44 15.25
C GLY A 161 6.65 -1.77 16.46
N GLU A 162 7.93 -1.49 16.34
CA GLU A 162 8.73 -0.81 17.34
C GLU A 162 9.49 0.32 16.65
N ARG A 163 9.45 1.53 17.20
CA ARG A 163 9.98 2.73 16.56
C ARG A 163 9.43 2.88 15.13
N PHE A 164 10.30 2.84 14.11
CA PHE A 164 9.95 2.96 12.69
C PHE A 164 9.88 1.60 11.97
N GLU A 165 10.14 0.49 12.67
CA GLU A 165 10.23 -0.84 12.06
C GLU A 165 8.97 -1.67 12.32
N PRO A 166 8.18 -2.01 11.28
CA PRO A 166 7.09 -2.95 11.41
C PRO A 166 7.64 -4.37 11.58
N LYS A 167 7.19 -5.06 12.61
CA LYS A 167 7.61 -6.44 12.94
C LYS A 167 6.65 -7.50 12.38
N ARG A 168 5.36 -7.21 12.42
CA ARG A 168 4.30 -8.09 11.89
C ARG A 168 3.24 -7.25 11.21
N LEU A 169 2.77 -7.72 10.06
CA LEU A 169 1.82 -7.04 9.20
C LEU A 169 0.72 -8.01 8.81
N GLU A 170 -0.54 -7.66 9.04
CA GLU A 170 -1.71 -8.41 8.55
C GLU A 170 -2.77 -7.46 8.02
N SER A 171 -3.54 -7.94 7.05
CA SER A 171 -4.71 -7.26 6.49
C SER A 171 -5.88 -8.24 6.45
N LEU A 172 -6.92 -7.96 7.21
CA LEU A 172 -8.10 -8.80 7.27
C LEU A 172 -9.25 -8.18 6.46
N GLN A 173 -10.05 -9.03 5.81
CA GLN A 173 -11.18 -8.60 4.97
C GLN A 173 -12.38 -8.19 5.83
N MET A 174 -12.20 -7.17 6.65
CA MET A 174 -13.24 -6.57 7.48
C MET A 174 -13.10 -5.05 7.47
N GLY A 175 -14.00 -4.37 6.76
CA GLY A 175 -14.02 -2.92 6.66
C GLY A 175 -15.41 -2.36 6.90
N CYS A 176 -15.50 -1.09 7.30
CA CYS A 176 -16.75 -0.46 7.71
C CYS A 176 -17.79 -0.36 6.58
N VAL A 177 -17.37 -0.22 5.31
CA VAL A 177 -18.27 -0.21 4.15
C VAL A 177 -18.75 -1.63 3.83
N SER A 178 -17.83 -2.59 3.76
CA SER A 178 -18.17 -3.98 3.41
C SER A 178 -19.07 -4.62 4.48
N TYR A 179 -18.81 -4.35 5.76
CA TYR A 179 -19.65 -4.82 6.87
C TYR A 179 -21.00 -4.10 6.92
N GLY A 180 -21.03 -2.78 6.67
CA GLY A 180 -22.27 -2.02 6.57
C GLY A 180 -23.21 -2.64 5.53
N ARG A 181 -22.74 -2.88 4.31
CA ARG A 181 -23.53 -3.52 3.25
C ARG A 181 -24.03 -4.91 3.62
N ARG A 182 -23.18 -5.72 4.26
CA ARG A 182 -23.50 -7.12 4.53
C ARG A 182 -24.42 -7.30 5.73
N TYR A 183 -24.25 -6.53 6.78
CA TYR A 183 -24.93 -6.75 8.07
C TYR A 183 -25.95 -5.68 8.43
N LEU A 184 -25.87 -4.52 7.77
CA LEU A 184 -26.78 -3.39 7.96
C LEU A 184 -27.25 -2.90 6.56
N PRO A 185 -27.89 -3.80 5.78
CA PRO A 185 -28.29 -3.49 4.41
C PRO A 185 -29.22 -2.27 4.37
N ASP A 186 -29.13 -1.51 3.28
CA ASP A 186 -29.92 -0.32 3.02
C ASP A 186 -29.83 0.76 4.12
N GLY A 187 -28.81 0.68 4.98
CA GLY A 187 -28.60 1.62 6.10
C GLY A 187 -29.48 1.38 7.33
N PHE A 188 -30.28 0.32 7.36
CA PHE A 188 -31.08 -0.01 8.55
C PHE A 188 -30.24 -0.53 9.70
N ILE A 189 -30.42 0.07 10.87
CA ILE A 189 -29.72 -0.30 12.10
C ILE A 189 -30.61 -1.23 12.92
N HIS A 190 -30.15 -2.47 13.12
CA HIS A 190 -30.84 -3.43 13.95
C HIS A 190 -29.84 -4.27 14.76
N ARG A 191 -30.29 -4.70 15.95
CA ARG A 191 -29.41 -5.39 16.92
C ARG A 191 -28.82 -6.67 16.36
N GLU A 192 -29.59 -7.45 15.62
CA GLU A 192 -29.16 -8.73 15.05
C GLU A 192 -28.03 -8.54 14.02
N GLY A 193 -28.13 -7.52 13.15
CA GLY A 193 -27.10 -7.19 12.18
C GLY A 193 -25.83 -6.68 12.83
N PHE A 194 -25.96 -5.82 13.84
CA PHE A 194 -24.81 -5.36 14.61
C PHE A 194 -24.08 -6.52 15.30
N GLU A 195 -24.83 -7.41 15.96
CA GLU A 195 -24.26 -8.56 16.65
C GLU A 195 -23.59 -9.53 15.67
N ALA A 196 -24.19 -9.78 14.50
CA ALA A 196 -23.60 -10.60 13.45
C ALA A 196 -22.29 -9.99 12.91
N ALA A 197 -22.23 -8.68 12.72
CA ALA A 197 -21.00 -7.96 12.33
C ALA A 197 -19.92 -8.09 13.40
N TYR A 198 -20.28 -7.85 14.67
CA TYR A 198 -19.38 -7.99 15.81
C TYR A 198 -18.81 -9.40 15.95
N GLN A 199 -19.66 -10.44 15.91
CA GLN A 199 -19.22 -11.83 16.00
C GLN A 199 -18.32 -12.22 14.81
N ARG A 200 -18.66 -11.76 13.61
CA ARG A 200 -17.80 -11.99 12.43
C ARG A 200 -16.43 -11.34 12.60
N ALA A 201 -16.35 -10.12 13.11
CA ALA A 201 -15.07 -9.45 13.36
C ALA A 201 -14.24 -10.24 14.39
N ARG A 202 -14.83 -10.75 15.46
CA ARG A 202 -14.15 -11.62 16.42
C ARG A 202 -13.60 -12.89 15.79
N ILE A 203 -14.35 -13.52 14.89
CA ILE A 203 -13.90 -14.73 14.17
C ILE A 203 -12.70 -14.39 13.29
N GLU A 204 -12.75 -13.30 12.50
CA GLU A 204 -11.63 -12.88 11.67
C GLU A 204 -10.37 -12.62 12.51
N VAL A 205 -10.50 -11.88 13.59
CA VAL A 205 -9.40 -11.56 14.52
C VAL A 205 -8.81 -12.81 15.17
N SER A 206 -9.63 -13.86 15.38
CA SER A 206 -9.15 -15.10 15.99
C SER A 206 -8.02 -15.78 15.18
N HIS A 207 -7.98 -15.58 13.86
CA HIS A 207 -6.95 -16.14 12.99
C HIS A 207 -5.55 -15.55 13.25
N ILE A 208 -5.49 -14.28 13.70
CA ILE A 208 -4.24 -13.59 13.98
C ILE A 208 -3.92 -13.49 15.49
N ARG A 209 -4.85 -13.85 16.35
CA ARG A 209 -4.78 -13.65 17.80
C ARG A 209 -3.46 -14.08 18.43
N ARG A 210 -2.92 -15.23 17.99
CA ARG A 210 -1.67 -15.78 18.56
C ARG A 210 -0.49 -14.83 18.44
N GLY A 211 -0.45 -14.05 17.36
CA GLY A 211 0.67 -13.13 17.09
C GLY A 211 0.40 -11.68 17.47
N TYR A 212 -0.84 -11.33 17.85
CA TYR A 212 -1.29 -9.94 18.10
C TYR A 212 -1.96 -9.77 19.46
N HIS A 213 -1.83 -10.76 20.35
CA HIS A 213 -2.40 -10.71 21.69
C HIS A 213 -1.78 -9.58 22.54
N SER A 214 -2.52 -9.06 23.53
CA SER A 214 -2.10 -7.96 24.41
C SER A 214 -0.75 -8.15 25.13
N LYS A 215 -0.22 -9.38 25.17
CA LYS A 215 1.13 -9.66 25.70
C LYS A 215 2.26 -9.34 24.73
N GLU A 216 1.97 -9.11 23.46
CA GLU A 216 2.96 -8.89 22.39
C GLU A 216 3.28 -7.40 22.21
N TRP A 217 2.56 -6.50 22.85
CA TRP A 217 2.69 -5.04 22.71
C TRP A 217 2.33 -4.32 24.01
N GLN A 218 2.75 -3.07 24.13
CA GLN A 218 2.51 -2.20 25.29
C GLN A 218 1.42 -1.16 25.05
N GLU A 219 1.17 -0.80 23.79
CA GLU A 219 0.26 0.27 23.44
C GLU A 219 -0.54 -0.06 22.19
N ALA A 220 -1.84 0.26 22.17
CA ALA A 220 -2.69 0.20 20.99
C ALA A 220 -2.96 1.60 20.43
N VAL A 221 -2.82 1.74 19.09
CA VAL A 221 -3.00 3.00 18.37
C VAL A 221 -3.92 2.80 17.19
N GLY A 222 -4.99 3.58 17.10
CA GLY A 222 -5.92 3.59 15.98
C GLY A 222 -5.58 4.69 15.00
N SER A 223 -5.51 4.36 13.70
CA SER A 223 -5.10 5.29 12.64
C SER A 223 -6.27 5.82 11.82
N SER A 224 -7.27 5.05 11.53
CA SER A 224 -8.29 5.37 10.53
C SER A 224 -9.23 6.52 10.87
N GLY A 225 -9.89 7.05 9.85
CA GLY A 225 -11.01 7.98 10.05
C GLY A 225 -12.21 7.35 10.78
N THR A 226 -12.33 6.03 10.78
CA THR A 226 -13.35 5.30 11.54
C THR A 226 -13.06 5.36 13.04
N LEU A 227 -11.84 5.05 13.46
CA LEU A 227 -11.43 5.08 14.86
C LEU A 227 -11.42 6.50 15.42
N ARG A 228 -10.95 7.48 14.64
CA ARG A 228 -11.03 8.90 15.04
C ARG A 228 -12.47 9.39 15.20
N ALA A 229 -13.39 8.97 14.33
CA ALA A 229 -14.81 9.33 14.50
C ALA A 229 -15.41 8.71 15.77
N ILE A 230 -15.06 7.46 16.10
CA ILE A 230 -15.47 6.81 17.35
C ILE A 230 -14.91 7.56 18.57
N GLU A 231 -13.62 7.90 18.58
CA GLU A 231 -13.02 8.69 19.66
C GLU A 231 -13.69 10.06 19.82
N THR A 232 -13.93 10.77 18.69
CA THR A 232 -14.62 12.07 18.73
C THR A 232 -16.01 11.96 19.35
N LEU A 233 -16.79 10.93 19.00
CA LEU A 233 -18.11 10.69 19.59
C LEU A 233 -18.02 10.40 21.09
N ILE A 234 -17.04 9.63 21.53
CA ILE A 234 -16.80 9.30 22.93
C ILE A 234 -16.43 10.57 23.72
N SER A 235 -15.52 11.38 23.21
CA SER A 235 -15.07 12.60 23.88
C SER A 235 -16.14 13.68 23.89
N THR A 236 -16.87 13.88 22.80
CA THR A 236 -17.97 14.84 22.71
C THR A 236 -19.12 14.47 23.66
N ALA A 237 -19.37 13.17 23.86
CA ALA A 237 -20.36 12.70 24.84
C ALA A 237 -19.88 12.82 26.31
N GLY A 238 -18.64 13.25 26.55
CA GLY A 238 -18.07 13.42 27.89
C GLY A 238 -17.81 12.10 28.61
N TRP A 239 -17.71 10.98 27.86
CA TRP A 239 -17.48 9.68 28.54
C TRP A 239 -15.99 9.44 28.80
N ARG A 240 -15.14 10.13 28.05
CA ARG A 240 -13.69 10.10 28.19
C ARG A 240 -13.08 11.34 27.54
N ASP A 241 -12.00 11.89 28.11
CA ASP A 241 -11.34 13.07 27.55
C ASP A 241 -10.56 12.76 26.26
N SER A 242 -9.95 11.57 26.16
CA SER A 242 -9.21 11.09 24.99
C SER A 242 -9.10 9.57 24.97
N GLY A 243 -8.88 9.01 23.79
CA GLY A 243 -8.75 7.57 23.58
C GLY A 243 -10.08 6.83 23.59
N ILE A 244 -9.99 5.54 23.40
CA ILE A 244 -11.11 4.61 23.26
C ILE A 244 -10.90 3.48 24.28
N ASP A 245 -11.90 3.19 25.09
CA ASP A 245 -11.92 2.01 25.96
C ASP A 245 -13.18 1.16 25.74
N ARG A 246 -13.16 -0.04 26.30
CA ARG A 246 -14.24 -1.02 26.12
C ARG A 246 -15.59 -0.50 26.65
N ASP A 247 -15.58 0.28 27.72
CA ASP A 247 -16.79 0.80 28.40
C ASP A 247 -17.45 1.90 27.53
N SER A 248 -16.65 2.81 27.01
CA SER A 248 -17.13 3.87 26.10
C SER A 248 -17.68 3.31 24.79
N LEU A 249 -17.07 2.23 24.25
CA LEU A 249 -17.60 1.53 23.07
C LEU A 249 -18.97 0.92 23.34
N GLU A 250 -19.21 0.33 24.53
CA GLU A 250 -20.53 -0.21 24.90
C GLU A 250 -21.57 0.88 25.11
N LYS A 251 -21.17 2.05 25.62
CA LYS A 251 -22.05 3.22 25.70
C LYS A 251 -22.44 3.68 24.30
N LEU A 252 -21.47 3.82 23.40
CA LEU A 252 -21.71 4.25 22.02
C LEU A 252 -22.57 3.23 21.24
N LYS A 253 -22.38 1.93 21.47
CA LYS A 253 -23.23 0.86 20.91
C LYS A 253 -24.71 1.09 21.29
N ARG A 254 -24.98 1.37 22.55
CA ARG A 254 -26.38 1.61 23.02
C ARG A 254 -27.00 2.83 22.36
N VAL A 255 -26.21 3.90 22.18
CA VAL A 255 -26.67 5.11 21.50
C VAL A 255 -26.95 4.86 20.03
N LEU A 256 -26.02 4.23 19.28
CA LEU A 256 -26.21 3.97 17.85
C LEU A 256 -27.36 2.99 17.58
N LEU A 257 -27.56 1.98 18.43
CA LEU A 257 -28.67 1.03 18.28
C LEU A 257 -30.04 1.61 18.66
N ALA A 258 -30.14 2.84 19.12
CA ALA A 258 -31.41 3.55 19.34
C ALA A 258 -31.97 4.16 18.04
N PHE A 259 -31.10 4.38 17.02
CA PHE A 259 -31.54 4.84 15.70
C PHE A 259 -31.99 3.66 14.85
N LYS A 260 -32.96 3.90 13.93
CA LYS A 260 -33.45 2.87 13.02
C LYS A 260 -32.69 2.86 11.69
N HIS A 261 -32.18 4.00 11.29
CA HIS A 261 -31.48 4.16 10.02
C HIS A 261 -30.27 5.10 10.15
N VAL A 262 -29.23 4.86 9.37
CA VAL A 262 -27.97 5.64 9.43
C VAL A 262 -28.19 7.13 9.13
N GLU A 263 -29.17 7.49 8.31
CA GLU A 263 -29.53 8.88 8.01
C GLU A 263 -30.12 9.62 9.24
N GLU A 264 -30.73 8.89 10.17
CA GLU A 264 -31.31 9.46 11.40
C GLU A 264 -30.25 9.79 12.44
N ILE A 265 -28.99 9.30 12.27
CA ILE A 265 -27.93 9.54 13.25
C ILE A 265 -27.64 11.03 13.30
N SER A 266 -27.95 11.64 14.43
CA SER A 266 -27.66 13.03 14.75
C SER A 266 -26.92 13.08 16.09
N LEU A 267 -25.59 13.01 16.01
CA LEU A 267 -24.71 13.04 17.17
C LEU A 267 -23.67 14.14 16.98
N ASP A 268 -23.48 14.95 17.99
CA ASP A 268 -22.46 15.98 18.00
C ASP A 268 -21.07 15.36 17.82
N GLY A 269 -20.27 15.94 16.93
CA GLY A 269 -18.94 15.43 16.57
C GLY A 269 -18.94 14.41 15.43
N LEU A 270 -20.09 13.91 14.96
CA LEU A 270 -20.16 13.00 13.83
C LEU A 270 -20.30 13.77 12.51
N ASN A 271 -19.30 13.64 11.63
CA ASN A 271 -19.39 14.16 10.27
C ASN A 271 -20.40 13.35 9.44
N ASP A 272 -21.23 14.01 8.61
CA ASP A 272 -22.25 13.38 7.76
C ASP A 272 -21.66 12.30 6.84
N THR A 273 -20.43 12.49 6.36
CA THR A 273 -19.75 11.48 5.53
C THR A 273 -19.51 10.15 6.24
N ARG A 274 -19.56 10.13 7.59
CA ARG A 274 -19.31 8.94 8.42
C ARG A 274 -20.57 8.25 8.92
N LYS A 275 -21.76 8.87 8.83
CA LYS A 275 -23.03 8.29 9.31
C LYS A 275 -23.25 6.86 8.78
N GLY A 276 -23.05 6.64 7.49
CA GLY A 276 -23.29 5.34 6.85
C GLY A 276 -22.29 4.24 7.23
N VAL A 277 -21.21 4.55 7.93
CA VAL A 277 -20.14 3.56 8.22
C VAL A 277 -19.82 3.42 9.70
N VAL A 278 -20.22 4.37 10.54
CA VAL A 278 -19.81 4.40 11.96
C VAL A 278 -20.35 3.21 12.75
N THR A 279 -21.58 2.78 12.48
CA THR A 279 -22.22 1.65 13.22
C THR A 279 -21.49 0.33 12.91
N ALA A 280 -21.20 0.06 11.64
CA ALA A 280 -20.42 -1.11 11.25
C ALA A 280 -18.96 -1.01 11.75
N GLY A 281 -18.37 0.17 11.67
CA GLY A 281 -17.04 0.46 12.22
C GLY A 281 -16.95 0.18 13.74
N LEU A 282 -17.98 0.58 14.49
CA LEU A 282 -18.08 0.27 15.91
C LEU A 282 -18.17 -1.23 16.20
N ALA A 283 -18.96 -1.97 15.40
CA ALA A 283 -19.06 -3.43 15.56
C ALA A 283 -17.70 -4.12 15.32
N ILE A 284 -16.96 -3.68 14.29
CA ILE A 284 -15.59 -4.15 14.03
C ILE A 284 -14.66 -3.82 15.20
N THR A 285 -14.69 -2.56 15.66
CA THR A 285 -13.84 -2.10 16.78
C THR A 285 -14.08 -2.93 18.04
N LEU A 286 -15.33 -3.14 18.43
CA LEU A 286 -15.69 -4.00 19.55
C LEU A 286 -15.18 -5.43 19.39
N GLY A 287 -15.33 -6.00 18.18
CA GLY A 287 -14.83 -7.34 17.86
C GLY A 287 -13.32 -7.45 18.00
N ILE A 288 -12.58 -6.41 17.61
CA ILE A 288 -11.11 -6.33 17.75
C ILE A 288 -10.72 -6.21 19.25
N PHE A 289 -11.35 -5.30 19.99
CA PHE A 289 -11.10 -5.12 21.42
C PHE A 289 -11.23 -6.43 22.18
N ASP A 290 -12.34 -7.13 21.99
CA ASP A 290 -12.59 -8.41 22.67
C ASP A 290 -11.68 -9.55 22.12
N GLY A 291 -11.40 -9.56 20.83
CA GLY A 291 -10.57 -10.58 20.20
C GLY A 291 -9.10 -10.53 20.61
N LEU A 292 -8.54 -9.32 20.73
CA LEU A 292 -7.13 -9.09 21.09
C LEU A 292 -6.93 -8.69 22.55
N GLN A 293 -8.02 -8.53 23.32
CA GLN A 293 -8.01 -8.09 24.71
C GLN A 293 -7.36 -6.69 24.86
N ILE A 294 -7.85 -5.74 24.05
CA ILE A 294 -7.44 -4.35 24.13
C ILE A 294 -8.25 -3.70 25.27
N GLU A 295 -7.57 -3.11 26.22
CA GLU A 295 -8.20 -2.36 27.31
C GLU A 295 -8.41 -0.90 26.90
N GLU A 296 -7.41 -0.31 26.30
CA GLU A 296 -7.38 1.09 25.87
C GLU A 296 -6.64 1.24 24.53
N MET A 297 -7.10 2.21 23.73
CA MET A 297 -6.50 2.61 22.45
C MET A 297 -6.51 4.13 22.35
N ARG A 298 -5.39 4.72 21.99
CA ARG A 298 -5.34 6.12 21.55
C ARG A 298 -5.48 6.20 20.03
N THR A 299 -5.78 7.38 19.47
CA THR A 299 -5.75 7.58 18.03
C THR A 299 -4.53 8.40 17.57
N SER A 300 -4.17 8.22 16.31
CA SER A 300 -3.10 8.95 15.63
C SER A 300 -3.67 9.71 14.43
N PRO A 301 -3.18 10.93 14.14
CA PRO A 301 -3.50 11.64 12.91
C PRO A 301 -2.78 11.05 11.68
N GLY A 302 -1.63 10.38 11.88
CA GLY A 302 -0.89 9.72 10.83
C GLY A 302 -1.62 8.51 10.28
N ALA A 303 -1.57 8.32 8.97
CA ALA A 303 -2.26 7.26 8.24
C ALA A 303 -1.50 6.89 6.95
N LEU A 304 -2.16 6.19 6.03
CA LEU A 304 -1.58 5.71 4.77
C LEU A 304 -0.91 6.83 3.96
N ARG A 305 -1.57 7.97 3.76
CA ARG A 305 -1.04 9.06 2.91
C ARG A 305 0.26 9.66 3.45
N GLU A 306 0.39 9.84 4.78
CA GLU A 306 1.62 10.28 5.41
C GLU A 306 2.74 9.25 5.18
N GLY A 307 2.42 7.97 5.33
CA GLY A 307 3.35 6.87 5.07
C GLY A 307 3.81 6.80 3.61
N VAL A 308 2.91 7.08 2.65
CA VAL A 308 3.26 7.15 1.23
C VAL A 308 4.27 8.26 0.97
N ILE A 309 4.12 9.43 1.59
CA ILE A 309 5.08 10.54 1.44
C ILE A 309 6.43 10.19 2.08
N TYR A 310 6.44 9.61 3.29
CA TYR A 310 7.69 9.18 3.91
C TYR A 310 8.40 8.08 3.10
N ASP A 311 7.64 7.16 2.52
CA ASP A 311 8.18 6.13 1.63
C ASP A 311 8.77 6.75 0.34
N LEU A 312 8.11 7.77 -0.24
CA LEU A 312 8.66 8.53 -1.36
C LEU A 312 10.02 9.14 -1.02
N ILE A 313 10.16 9.78 0.14
CA ILE A 313 11.43 10.35 0.60
C ILE A 313 12.49 9.24 0.71
N GLY A 314 12.14 8.11 1.31
CA GLY A 314 13.04 6.96 1.46
C GLY A 314 13.50 6.37 0.12
N ARG A 315 12.63 6.31 -0.90
CA ARG A 315 12.96 5.80 -2.25
C ARG A 315 14.03 6.61 -2.97
N PHE A 316 14.13 7.89 -2.67
CA PHE A 316 15.12 8.81 -3.28
C PHE A 316 16.31 9.10 -2.37
N GLY A 317 16.31 8.53 -1.16
CA GLY A 317 17.43 8.51 -0.23
C GLY A 317 18.17 7.16 -0.27
N HIS A 318 19.08 6.97 0.71
CA HIS A 318 19.85 5.72 0.83
C HIS A 318 19.07 4.56 1.50
N GLU A 319 17.78 4.69 1.74
CA GLU A 319 16.97 3.74 2.53
C GLU A 319 15.77 3.17 1.75
N ASP A 320 15.95 2.86 0.46
CA ASP A 320 14.89 2.24 -0.34
C ASP A 320 14.52 0.87 0.23
N VAL A 321 13.29 0.74 0.70
CA VAL A 321 12.74 -0.50 1.26
C VAL A 321 12.80 -1.66 0.25
N ARG A 322 12.71 -1.38 -1.06
CA ARG A 322 12.77 -2.40 -2.12
C ARG A 322 14.11 -3.11 -2.15
N THR A 323 15.20 -2.37 -1.99
CA THR A 323 16.56 -2.94 -1.89
C THR A 323 16.68 -3.88 -0.69
N ARG A 324 16.17 -3.49 0.49
CA ARG A 324 16.14 -4.35 1.68
C ARG A 324 15.28 -5.60 1.44
N THR A 325 14.14 -5.46 0.77
CA THR A 325 13.25 -6.57 0.43
C THR A 325 13.92 -7.58 -0.48
N VAL A 326 14.61 -7.13 -1.53
CA VAL A 326 15.37 -7.99 -2.45
C VAL A 326 16.48 -8.73 -1.71
N SER A 327 17.26 -8.02 -0.87
CA SER A 327 18.30 -8.64 -0.06
C SER A 327 17.75 -9.70 0.92
N ALA A 328 16.59 -9.42 1.54
CA ALA A 328 15.93 -10.39 2.42
C ALA A 328 15.46 -11.65 1.66
N MET A 329 14.95 -11.49 0.43
CA MET A 329 14.57 -12.63 -0.43
C MET A 329 15.79 -13.45 -0.82
N GLN A 330 16.89 -12.82 -1.24
CA GLN A 330 18.14 -13.51 -1.57
C GLN A 330 18.67 -14.32 -0.38
N GLN A 331 18.69 -13.74 0.82
CA GLN A 331 19.11 -14.42 2.04
C GLN A 331 18.20 -15.58 2.41
N ARG A 332 16.87 -15.39 2.38
CA ARG A 332 15.87 -16.43 2.70
C ARG A 332 16.02 -17.66 1.83
N TYR A 333 16.23 -17.45 0.54
CA TYR A 333 16.34 -18.53 -0.45
C TYR A 333 17.78 -18.91 -0.80
N LYS A 334 18.76 -18.38 -0.06
CA LYS A 334 20.19 -18.69 -0.19
C LYS A 334 20.71 -18.53 -1.62
N VAL A 335 20.36 -17.45 -2.27
CA VAL A 335 20.85 -17.08 -3.61
C VAL A 335 22.36 -16.90 -3.55
N ASP A 336 23.07 -17.39 -4.56
CA ASP A 336 24.50 -17.12 -4.72
C ASP A 336 24.70 -15.63 -5.05
N GLN A 337 25.19 -14.89 -4.06
CA GLN A 337 25.34 -13.45 -4.16
C GLN A 337 26.27 -13.04 -5.30
N HIS A 338 27.34 -13.81 -5.53
CA HIS A 338 28.30 -13.52 -6.59
C HIS A 338 27.66 -13.62 -7.98
N ILE A 339 26.80 -14.64 -8.20
CA ILE A 339 26.06 -14.80 -9.43
C ILE A 339 25.02 -13.68 -9.58
N ALA A 340 24.27 -13.37 -8.52
CA ALA A 340 23.26 -12.31 -8.54
C ALA A 340 23.91 -10.95 -8.89
N ASP A 341 25.01 -10.59 -8.23
CA ASP A 341 25.73 -9.34 -8.47
C ASP A 341 26.30 -9.27 -9.90
N LEU A 342 26.81 -10.39 -10.43
CA LEU A 342 27.30 -10.47 -11.78
C LEU A 342 26.19 -10.20 -12.81
N VAL A 343 25.00 -10.81 -12.60
CA VAL A 343 23.85 -10.63 -13.51
C VAL A 343 23.32 -9.21 -13.40
N CYS A 344 23.19 -8.64 -12.20
CA CYS A 344 22.81 -7.25 -11.99
C CYS A 344 23.74 -6.28 -12.73
N HIS A 345 25.06 -6.43 -12.54
CA HIS A 345 26.04 -5.58 -13.21
C HIS A 345 25.97 -5.66 -14.74
N ARG A 346 25.72 -6.86 -15.30
CA ARG A 346 25.51 -7.03 -16.74
C ARG A 346 24.22 -6.34 -17.20
N VAL A 347 23.14 -6.43 -16.43
CA VAL A 347 21.88 -5.70 -16.71
C VAL A 347 22.14 -4.20 -16.74
N GLU A 348 22.80 -3.65 -15.72
CA GLU A 348 23.15 -2.23 -15.67
C GLU A 348 23.96 -1.78 -16.89
N THR A 349 24.96 -2.57 -17.27
CA THR A 349 25.83 -2.29 -18.43
C THR A 349 25.03 -2.28 -19.73
N LEU A 350 24.22 -3.31 -19.96
CA LEU A 350 23.39 -3.44 -21.16
C LEU A 350 22.31 -2.36 -21.21
N ALA A 351 21.62 -2.12 -20.10
CA ALA A 351 20.61 -1.07 -20.00
C ALA A 351 21.22 0.31 -20.28
N SER A 352 22.36 0.64 -19.67
CA SER A 352 23.04 1.92 -19.89
C SER A 352 23.45 2.14 -21.36
N ALA A 353 23.87 1.06 -22.05
CA ALA A 353 24.25 1.12 -23.46
C ALA A 353 23.04 1.31 -24.40
N THR A 354 21.85 0.91 -23.98
CA THR A 354 20.67 0.80 -24.85
C THR A 354 19.50 1.72 -24.44
N VAL A 355 19.61 2.43 -23.31
CA VAL A 355 18.57 3.34 -22.78
C VAL A 355 18.04 4.31 -23.82
N SER A 356 18.93 4.94 -24.62
CA SER A 356 18.53 5.91 -25.63
C SER A 356 17.85 5.28 -26.85
N GLU A 357 18.29 4.08 -27.27
CA GLU A 357 17.74 3.37 -28.42
C GLU A 357 16.43 2.68 -28.09
N TRP A 358 16.34 2.09 -26.90
CA TRP A 358 15.21 1.30 -26.45
C TRP A 358 14.22 2.09 -25.59
N ARG A 359 14.49 3.36 -25.34
CA ARG A 359 13.64 4.30 -24.58
C ARG A 359 13.20 3.77 -23.19
N LEU A 360 14.09 3.00 -22.53
CA LEU A 360 13.84 2.53 -21.17
C LEU A 360 13.89 3.69 -20.20
N LEU A 361 12.89 3.78 -19.33
CA LEU A 361 12.86 4.73 -18.22
C LEU A 361 13.68 4.19 -17.03
N GLY A 362 14.09 5.06 -16.12
CA GLY A 362 14.85 4.65 -14.94
C GLY A 362 14.12 3.60 -14.09
N SER A 363 12.79 3.75 -13.93
CA SER A 363 11.96 2.79 -13.18
C SER A 363 11.90 1.39 -13.81
N GLU A 364 12.02 1.28 -15.13
CA GLU A 364 12.06 0.01 -15.85
C GLU A 364 13.41 -0.68 -15.70
N VAL A 365 14.48 0.11 -15.69
CA VAL A 365 15.83 -0.40 -15.39
C VAL A 365 15.91 -0.92 -13.96
N ASP A 366 15.33 -0.21 -13.00
CA ASP A 366 15.26 -0.67 -11.61
C ASP A 366 14.52 -2.01 -11.49
N LEU A 367 13.35 -2.17 -12.14
CA LEU A 367 12.60 -3.43 -12.15
C LEU A 367 13.42 -4.58 -12.77
N LEU A 368 14.20 -4.27 -13.80
CA LEU A 368 15.08 -5.24 -14.44
C LEU A 368 16.19 -5.70 -13.48
N ILE A 369 16.82 -4.78 -12.76
CA ILE A 369 17.87 -5.06 -11.76
C ILE A 369 17.29 -5.91 -10.63
N TRP A 370 16.11 -5.60 -10.12
CA TRP A 370 15.48 -6.40 -9.06
C TRP A 370 15.06 -7.78 -9.57
N ALA A 371 14.55 -7.90 -10.80
CA ALA A 371 14.27 -9.19 -11.42
C ALA A 371 15.56 -10.02 -11.56
N ALA A 372 16.66 -9.38 -11.98
CA ALA A 372 17.98 -10.01 -12.04
C ALA A 372 18.46 -10.48 -10.67
N ALA A 373 18.32 -9.65 -9.64
CA ALA A 373 18.74 -10.00 -8.29
C ALA A 373 17.96 -11.20 -7.70
N MET A 374 16.71 -11.38 -8.12
CA MET A 374 15.82 -12.44 -7.61
C MET A 374 15.63 -13.62 -8.57
N HIS A 375 16.33 -13.67 -9.71
CA HIS A 375 16.07 -14.68 -10.75
C HIS A 375 16.32 -16.12 -10.31
N GLU A 376 17.15 -16.36 -9.30
CA GLU A 376 17.49 -17.70 -8.77
C GLU A 376 16.86 -18.05 -7.42
N VAL A 377 15.98 -17.20 -6.85
CA VAL A 377 15.35 -17.52 -5.54
C VAL A 377 14.60 -18.87 -5.56
N GLY A 378 14.11 -19.30 -6.71
CA GLY A 378 13.44 -20.59 -6.93
C GLY A 378 14.38 -21.79 -6.99
N ALA A 379 15.70 -21.61 -7.09
CA ALA A 379 16.67 -22.69 -7.07
C ALA A 379 16.63 -23.46 -5.74
N ALA A 380 16.25 -22.79 -4.64
CA ALA A 380 16.02 -23.42 -3.36
C ALA A 380 14.86 -24.44 -3.37
N VAL A 381 13.93 -24.33 -4.33
CA VAL A 381 12.82 -25.29 -4.52
C VAL A 381 13.24 -26.40 -5.47
N SER A 382 13.77 -26.05 -6.65
CA SER A 382 14.25 -27.03 -7.64
C SER A 382 15.17 -26.39 -8.67
N GLN A 383 16.32 -27.00 -8.91
CA GLN A 383 17.27 -26.57 -9.93
C GLN A 383 16.73 -26.71 -11.36
N LYS A 384 15.91 -27.73 -11.62
CA LYS A 384 15.42 -28.03 -12.98
C LYS A 384 14.52 -26.93 -13.54
N ASN A 385 13.67 -26.35 -12.69
CA ASN A 385 12.67 -25.35 -13.09
C ASN A 385 12.78 -24.06 -12.25
N TYR A 386 14.01 -23.69 -11.88
CA TYR A 386 14.21 -22.58 -10.95
C TYR A 386 13.55 -21.27 -11.41
N SER A 387 13.56 -20.97 -12.71
CA SER A 387 12.94 -19.74 -13.22
C SER A 387 11.43 -19.70 -12.99
N GLN A 388 10.72 -20.84 -13.15
CA GLN A 388 9.29 -20.91 -12.86
C GLN A 388 9.01 -20.80 -11.35
N HIS A 389 9.84 -21.42 -10.53
CA HIS A 389 9.73 -21.31 -9.07
C HIS A 389 10.09 -19.90 -8.60
N SER A 390 11.10 -19.24 -9.17
CA SER A 390 11.45 -17.85 -8.87
C SER A 390 10.30 -16.90 -9.23
N ALA A 391 9.72 -17.04 -10.42
CA ALA A 391 8.56 -16.28 -10.85
C ALA A 391 7.37 -16.45 -9.90
N TYR A 392 7.08 -17.70 -9.50
CA TYR A 392 6.02 -17.97 -8.52
C TYR A 392 6.28 -17.32 -7.17
N LEU A 393 7.51 -17.42 -6.66
CA LEU A 393 7.88 -16.83 -5.37
C LEU A 393 7.81 -15.28 -5.44
N VAL A 394 8.30 -14.66 -6.51
CA VAL A 394 8.22 -13.21 -6.68
C VAL A 394 6.77 -12.73 -6.79
N LEU A 395 5.92 -13.47 -7.51
CA LEU A 395 4.51 -13.09 -7.70
C LEU A 395 3.67 -13.25 -6.43
N ASN A 396 3.96 -14.27 -5.59
CA ASN A 396 3.10 -14.69 -4.48
C ASN A 396 3.69 -14.44 -3.09
N SER A 397 4.88 -13.82 -3.00
CA SER A 397 5.45 -13.38 -1.73
C SER A 397 5.04 -11.94 -1.42
N ASP A 398 4.96 -11.63 -0.12
CA ASP A 398 4.88 -10.25 0.32
C ASP A 398 6.23 -9.58 0.09
N LEU A 399 6.28 -8.64 -0.84
CA LEU A 399 7.46 -7.86 -1.17
C LEU A 399 7.25 -6.39 -0.79
N PRO A 400 7.63 -5.97 0.43
CA PRO A 400 7.52 -4.58 0.87
C PRO A 400 8.15 -3.60 -0.12
N GLY A 401 7.45 -2.52 -0.42
CA GLY A 401 7.88 -1.49 -1.36
C GLY A 401 7.45 -1.71 -2.81
N PHE A 402 7.04 -2.93 -3.18
CA PHE A 402 6.62 -3.26 -4.54
C PHE A 402 5.10 -3.22 -4.71
N ALA A 403 4.62 -2.63 -5.79
CA ALA A 403 3.23 -2.73 -6.21
C ALA A 403 2.94 -4.12 -6.84
N GLN A 404 1.66 -4.47 -6.96
CA GLN A 404 1.27 -5.73 -7.61
C GLN A 404 1.77 -5.82 -9.05
N GLN A 405 1.65 -4.72 -9.78
CA GLN A 405 2.08 -4.62 -11.17
C GLN A 405 3.59 -4.83 -11.31
N ASP A 406 4.40 -4.30 -10.38
CA ASP A 406 5.85 -4.51 -10.35
C ASP A 406 6.19 -6.00 -10.18
N GLN A 407 5.51 -6.68 -9.24
CA GLN A 407 5.70 -8.10 -8.99
C GLN A 407 5.28 -8.94 -10.20
N GLU A 408 4.17 -8.57 -10.89
CA GLU A 408 3.71 -9.22 -12.11
C GLU A 408 4.73 -9.10 -13.24
N VAL A 409 5.32 -7.92 -13.43
CA VAL A 409 6.36 -7.67 -14.45
C VAL A 409 7.62 -8.46 -14.13
N MET A 410 8.15 -8.37 -12.90
CA MET A 410 9.34 -9.12 -12.50
C MET A 410 9.15 -10.63 -12.65
N ALA A 411 8.00 -11.16 -12.23
CA ALA A 411 7.69 -12.58 -12.37
C ALA A 411 7.59 -13.02 -13.84
N ALA A 412 7.01 -12.19 -14.70
CA ALA A 412 6.95 -12.46 -16.15
C ALA A 412 8.35 -12.49 -16.77
N LEU A 413 9.21 -11.52 -16.45
CA LEU A 413 10.60 -11.47 -16.90
C LEU A 413 11.39 -12.73 -16.47
N ILE A 414 11.29 -13.11 -15.18
CA ILE A 414 11.99 -14.26 -14.63
C ILE A 414 11.49 -15.58 -15.22
N SER A 415 10.16 -15.72 -15.40
CA SER A 415 9.59 -16.95 -15.97
C SER A 415 10.06 -17.26 -17.38
N GLY A 416 10.35 -16.24 -18.15
CA GLY A 416 10.82 -16.32 -19.53
C GLY A 416 12.29 -16.73 -19.67
N LEU A 417 13.12 -16.68 -18.62
CA LEU A 417 14.57 -16.94 -18.67
C LEU A 417 14.94 -18.32 -19.24
N ARG A 418 14.09 -19.34 -19.03
CA ARG A 418 14.28 -20.67 -19.60
C ARG A 418 13.02 -21.12 -20.34
N GLY A 419 12.92 -20.82 -21.62
CA GLY A 419 11.79 -21.25 -22.44
C GLY A 419 11.54 -20.34 -23.64
N LYS A 420 10.45 -20.62 -24.37
CA LYS A 420 9.99 -19.71 -25.42
C LYS A 420 9.41 -18.47 -24.78
N ILE A 421 9.86 -17.30 -25.24
CA ILE A 421 9.25 -16.03 -24.89
C ILE A 421 7.77 -16.09 -25.30
N ARG A 422 6.89 -15.94 -24.32
CA ARG A 422 5.46 -15.75 -24.59
C ARG A 422 5.21 -14.24 -24.68
N SER A 423 5.51 -13.67 -25.84
CA SER A 423 5.35 -12.23 -26.13
C SER A 423 3.96 -11.73 -25.74
N GLU A 424 2.91 -12.52 -26.02
CA GLU A 424 1.53 -12.20 -25.71
C GLU A 424 1.28 -11.97 -24.21
N ILE A 425 1.89 -12.77 -23.32
CA ILE A 425 1.75 -12.60 -21.86
C ILE A 425 2.54 -11.38 -21.38
N LEU A 426 3.71 -11.16 -21.95
CA LEU A 426 4.54 -10.00 -21.64
C LEU A 426 3.86 -8.71 -22.10
N GLU A 427 3.31 -8.70 -23.32
CA GLU A 427 2.60 -7.55 -23.88
C GLU A 427 1.32 -7.22 -23.09
N GLU A 428 0.52 -8.22 -22.68
CA GLU A 428 -0.66 -8.00 -21.84
C GLU A 428 -0.29 -7.39 -20.48
N LYS A 429 0.81 -7.84 -19.86
CA LYS A 429 1.26 -7.32 -18.56
C LYS A 429 1.95 -5.97 -18.67
N ALA A 430 2.66 -5.73 -19.79
CA ALA A 430 3.25 -4.44 -20.09
C ALA A 430 2.20 -3.37 -20.34
N ALA A 431 1.18 -3.69 -21.12
CA ALA A 431 0.07 -2.78 -21.38
C ALA A 431 -0.67 -2.37 -20.08
N LYS A 432 -0.60 -3.22 -19.05
CA LYS A 432 -1.18 -2.94 -17.72
C LYS A 432 -0.31 -2.05 -16.83
N ARG A 433 0.97 -1.92 -17.08
CA ARG A 433 1.91 -1.16 -16.23
C ARG A 433 2.49 0.07 -16.93
N PHE A 434 2.77 -0.04 -18.21
CA PHE A 434 3.47 0.99 -18.99
C PHE A 434 2.55 1.41 -20.12
N GLU A 435 1.96 2.58 -20.07
CA GLU A 435 1.04 3.08 -21.11
C GLU A 435 1.50 2.84 -22.54
N VAL A 436 0.56 2.64 -23.43
CA VAL A 436 0.53 2.61 -24.94
C VAL A 436 1.86 2.61 -25.73
N ALA A 437 2.97 3.13 -25.21
CA ALA A 437 4.33 3.03 -25.78
C ALA A 437 5.00 1.66 -25.51
N ALA A 438 4.37 0.79 -24.75
CA ALA A 438 4.95 -0.42 -24.18
C ALA A 438 5.01 -1.63 -25.13
N ALA A 439 4.41 -1.57 -26.30
CA ALA A 439 4.58 -2.64 -27.30
C ALA A 439 6.06 -2.72 -27.73
N GLY A 440 6.84 -3.52 -27.04
CA GLY A 440 8.27 -3.70 -27.27
C GLY A 440 9.18 -3.53 -26.05
N ILE A 441 8.75 -2.85 -24.99
CA ILE A 441 9.59 -2.61 -23.79
C ILE A 441 9.84 -3.91 -23.03
N LEU A 442 8.80 -4.69 -22.69
CA LEU A 442 8.99 -5.94 -21.97
C LEU A 442 9.73 -7.03 -22.76
N PRO A 443 9.49 -7.24 -24.05
CA PRO A 443 10.36 -8.09 -24.86
C PRO A 443 11.82 -7.64 -24.82
N THR A 444 12.07 -6.33 -24.87
CA THR A 444 13.41 -5.75 -24.75
C THR A 444 14.03 -6.01 -23.38
N MET A 445 13.30 -5.71 -22.30
CA MET A 445 13.73 -6.01 -20.92
C MET A 445 14.04 -7.50 -20.74
N HIS A 446 13.23 -8.38 -21.31
CA HIS A 446 13.43 -9.81 -21.26
C HIS A 446 14.69 -10.24 -21.99
N VAL A 447 14.97 -9.69 -23.18
CA VAL A 447 16.22 -9.93 -23.91
C VAL A 447 17.43 -9.50 -23.10
N VAL A 448 17.39 -8.31 -22.50
CA VAL A 448 18.47 -7.81 -21.61
C VAL A 448 18.71 -8.78 -20.45
N LEU A 449 17.66 -9.24 -19.79
CA LEU A 449 17.79 -10.17 -18.67
C LEU A 449 18.34 -11.52 -19.11
N CYS A 450 17.89 -12.07 -20.24
CA CYS A 450 18.41 -13.32 -20.80
C CYS A 450 19.89 -13.23 -21.17
N LEU A 451 20.31 -12.13 -21.81
CA LEU A 451 21.71 -11.86 -22.15
C LEU A 451 22.57 -11.73 -20.88
N ALA A 452 22.10 -10.98 -19.90
CA ALA A 452 22.79 -10.79 -18.64
C ALA A 452 22.95 -12.10 -17.85
N ALA A 453 21.95 -12.97 -17.86
CA ALA A 453 21.99 -14.30 -17.26
C ALA A 453 22.82 -15.33 -18.04
N GLY A 454 23.36 -14.96 -19.22
CA GLY A 454 24.15 -15.86 -20.06
C GLY A 454 23.34 -17.01 -20.70
N LEU A 455 22.05 -16.83 -20.86
CA LEU A 455 21.13 -17.84 -21.37
C LEU A 455 20.86 -17.74 -22.88
N VAL A 456 21.33 -16.67 -23.53
CA VAL A 456 21.23 -16.43 -24.97
C VAL A 456 22.61 -16.14 -25.53
N ASP A 457 22.96 -16.83 -26.61
CA ASP A 457 24.18 -16.54 -27.37
C ASP A 457 23.94 -15.33 -28.30
N LEU A 458 24.82 -14.33 -28.21
CA LEU A 458 24.76 -13.11 -29.04
C LEU A 458 24.79 -13.40 -30.55
N SER A 459 25.24 -14.59 -31.00
CA SER A 459 25.25 -15.00 -32.38
C SER A 459 23.88 -15.31 -32.98
N VAL A 460 22.82 -15.33 -32.16
CA VAL A 460 21.44 -15.74 -32.54
C VAL A 460 20.50 -14.54 -32.64
N LEU A 461 20.96 -13.32 -32.31
CA LEU A 461 20.17 -12.10 -32.46
C LEU A 461 20.19 -11.61 -33.90
N PRO A 462 19.02 -11.26 -34.48
CA PRO A 462 18.93 -10.76 -35.87
C PRO A 462 19.61 -9.41 -36.06
#